data_6857204f80b19f07f3ce858e320b9360
#
_entry.id   6857204f80b19f07f3ce858e320b9360
#
_cell.length_a   1.000
_cell.length_b   1.000
_cell.length_c   1.000
_cell.angle_alpha   90.00
_cell.angle_beta   90.00
_cell.angle_gamma   90.00
#
_symmetry.space_group_name_H-M   'P 1'
#
loop_
_entity.id
_entity.type
_entity.pdbx_description
1 polymer ?
#
loop_
_entity_poly.entity_id
_entity_poly.type
_entity_poly.pdbx_seq_one_letter_code
_entity_poly.pdbx_strand_id
1 'polypeptide(L)'
;NFGAKVAGAIGATPKKITINDLKANPETGTLYISVQRSDGISAILTLNSSGKIDALDTDKLNWVRIKLSEKLKISRISGIGFFGGRMLAAGQSNDAFRSKIFSIPAPITHGSTAAVFSTDTYHVAHGRWETKAPIQSFIMTQEAGTPYLVGSFACTPIAKFPIANLQDGAQIKGTSVLELGSGNRPLDMFTYSS
;
A
#
# COMPACT_ATOMS: atom_id res chain seq x y z
N ASN A 1 18.84 -16.06 11.45
CA ASN A 1 17.85 -16.01 10.38
C ASN A 1 16.69 -15.09 10.80
N PHE A 2 16.40 -14.06 10.00
CA PHE A 2 15.38 -13.06 10.29
C PHE A 2 13.98 -13.70 10.45
N GLY A 3 13.58 -14.55 9.51
CA GLY A 3 12.27 -15.22 9.58
C GLY A 3 12.08 -16.07 10.86
N ALA A 4 13.15 -16.65 11.40
CA ALA A 4 13.06 -17.38 12.66
C ALA A 4 12.83 -16.46 13.87
N LYS A 5 13.46 -15.28 13.88
CA LYS A 5 13.26 -14.28 14.93
C LYS A 5 11.81 -13.72 14.89
N VAL A 6 11.32 -13.40 13.69
CA VAL A 6 9.96 -12.94 13.47
C VAL A 6 8.94 -13.99 13.92
N ALA A 7 9.13 -15.25 13.50
CA ALA A 7 8.25 -16.34 13.89
C ALA A 7 8.24 -16.58 15.42
N GLY A 8 9.43 -16.55 16.04
CA GLY A 8 9.58 -16.72 17.49
C GLY A 8 8.84 -15.65 18.29
N ALA A 9 8.82 -14.39 17.81
CA ALA A 9 8.13 -13.28 18.49
C ALA A 9 6.60 -13.46 18.59
N ILE A 10 6.02 -14.34 17.77
CA ILE A 10 4.57 -14.65 17.80
C ILE A 10 4.29 -16.14 18.07
N GLY A 11 5.25 -16.84 18.66
CA GLY A 11 5.07 -18.24 19.05
C GLY A 11 4.85 -19.19 17.88
N ALA A 12 5.53 -18.98 16.75
CA ALA A 12 5.39 -19.76 15.53
C ALA A 12 6.75 -20.27 15.01
N THR A 13 6.72 -21.08 13.96
CA THR A 13 7.90 -21.46 13.18
C THR A 13 7.93 -20.71 11.85
N PRO A 14 9.10 -20.54 11.20
CA PRO A 14 9.20 -19.79 9.93
C PRO A 14 8.29 -20.31 8.82
N LYS A 15 8.02 -21.61 8.78
CA LYS A 15 7.12 -22.22 7.78
C LYS A 15 5.63 -21.92 8.02
N LYS A 16 5.28 -21.42 9.21
CA LYS A 16 3.90 -21.13 9.62
C LYS A 16 3.60 -19.65 9.70
N ILE A 17 4.43 -18.81 9.11
CA ILE A 17 4.21 -17.37 9.03
C ILE A 17 4.34 -16.87 7.59
N THR A 18 3.62 -15.80 7.31
CA THR A 18 3.81 -14.96 6.13
C THR A 18 4.10 -13.55 6.60
N ILE A 19 5.24 -13.01 6.19
CA ILE A 19 5.54 -11.58 6.36
C ILE A 19 4.85 -10.87 5.20
N ASN A 20 3.88 -10.00 5.51
CA ASN A 20 3.08 -9.33 4.50
C ASN A 20 3.70 -8.01 4.05
N ASP A 21 4.27 -7.25 4.99
CA ASP A 21 4.86 -5.93 4.70
C ASP A 21 5.84 -5.53 5.80
N LEU A 22 6.71 -4.57 5.47
CA LEU A 22 7.66 -3.94 6.37
C LEU A 22 7.73 -2.46 6.07
N LYS A 23 7.53 -1.62 7.10
CA LYS A 23 7.63 -0.17 6.98
C LYS A 23 8.49 0.40 8.11
N ALA A 24 9.32 1.37 7.76
CA ALA A 24 10.13 2.11 8.73
C ALA A 24 9.42 3.39 9.16
N ASN A 25 9.49 3.71 10.44
CA ASN A 25 9.22 5.06 10.92
C ASN A 25 10.48 5.91 10.64
N PRO A 26 10.40 6.94 9.79
CA PRO A 26 11.57 7.72 9.41
C PRO A 26 12.16 8.56 10.55
N GLU A 27 11.37 8.87 11.58
CA GLU A 27 11.81 9.68 12.72
C GLU A 27 12.55 8.85 13.76
N THR A 28 12.10 7.61 14.01
CA THR A 28 12.63 6.76 15.09
C THR A 28 13.51 5.62 14.58
N GLY A 29 13.48 5.34 13.27
CA GLY A 29 14.15 4.18 12.68
C GLY A 29 13.51 2.83 13.05
N THR A 30 12.43 2.83 13.83
CA THR A 30 11.72 1.60 14.19
C THR A 30 11.06 0.98 12.96
N LEU A 31 11.31 -0.30 12.72
CA LEU A 31 10.62 -1.05 11.68
C LEU A 31 9.34 -1.69 12.24
N TYR A 32 8.28 -1.58 11.47
CA TYR A 32 7.01 -2.26 11.73
C TYR A 32 6.83 -3.38 10.72
N ILE A 33 6.53 -4.57 11.19
CA ILE A 33 6.45 -5.78 10.37
C ILE A 33 5.05 -6.36 10.51
N SER A 34 4.30 -6.40 9.43
CA SER A 34 2.99 -7.06 9.39
C SER A 34 3.19 -8.54 9.12
N VAL A 35 2.69 -9.38 10.01
CA VAL A 35 2.87 -10.84 9.97
C VAL A 35 1.52 -11.53 10.14
N GLN A 36 1.32 -12.60 9.40
CA GLN A 36 0.18 -13.49 9.56
C GLN A 36 0.66 -14.92 9.82
N ARG A 37 0.05 -15.58 10.82
CA ARG A 37 0.25 -17.01 11.07
C ARG A 37 -0.69 -17.84 10.19
N SER A 38 -0.31 -19.08 9.93
CA SER A 38 -1.10 -20.01 9.12
C SER A 38 -2.46 -20.38 9.72
N ASP A 39 -2.66 -20.13 11.02
CA ASP A 39 -3.95 -20.28 11.72
C ASP A 39 -4.84 -19.04 11.65
N GLY A 40 -4.44 -18.03 10.85
CA GLY A 40 -5.22 -16.79 10.62
C GLY A 40 -4.92 -15.65 11.60
N ILE A 41 -4.11 -15.86 12.62
CA ILE A 41 -3.73 -14.81 13.56
C ILE A 41 -2.80 -13.83 12.87
N SER A 42 -3.16 -12.55 12.92
CA SER A 42 -2.34 -11.44 12.41
C SER A 42 -1.70 -10.67 13.57
N ALA A 43 -0.48 -10.21 13.38
CA ALA A 43 0.23 -9.39 14.34
C ALA A 43 1.03 -8.30 13.64
N ILE A 44 1.29 -7.21 14.36
CA ILE A 44 2.28 -6.21 13.98
C ILE A 44 3.44 -6.37 14.98
N LEU A 45 4.64 -6.52 14.46
CA LEU A 45 5.86 -6.56 15.26
C LEU A 45 6.63 -5.27 15.07
N THR A 46 7.40 -4.90 16.07
CA THR A 46 8.38 -3.80 16.00
C THR A 46 9.78 -4.37 16.07
N LEU A 47 10.68 -3.83 15.27
CA LEU A 47 12.11 -4.10 15.33
C LEU A 47 12.83 -2.77 15.55
N ASN A 48 13.51 -2.64 16.67
CA ASN A 48 14.27 -1.44 17.03
C ASN A 48 15.73 -1.52 16.55
N SER A 49 16.49 -0.42 16.75
CA SER A 49 17.89 -0.31 16.38
C SER A 49 18.82 -1.30 17.10
N SER A 50 18.41 -1.82 18.28
CA SER A 50 19.17 -2.87 18.98
C SER A 50 18.94 -4.27 18.43
N GLY A 51 18.06 -4.42 17.43
CA GLY A 51 17.73 -5.72 16.83
C GLY A 51 16.71 -6.54 17.63
N LYS A 52 16.05 -5.92 18.62
CA LYS A 52 14.99 -6.54 19.41
C LYS A 52 13.68 -6.52 18.61
N ILE A 53 13.00 -7.67 18.58
CA ILE A 53 11.67 -7.81 17.98
C ILE A 53 10.65 -8.05 19.08
N ASP A 54 9.63 -7.18 19.14
CA ASP A 54 8.52 -7.29 20.08
C ASP A 54 7.18 -7.28 19.34
N ALA A 55 6.18 -7.99 19.86
CA ALA A 55 4.82 -7.86 19.37
C ALA A 55 4.22 -6.52 19.84
N LEU A 56 3.62 -5.79 18.93
CA LEU A 56 2.90 -4.56 19.24
C LEU A 56 1.58 -4.93 19.93
N ASP A 57 1.39 -4.42 21.17
CA ASP A 57 0.16 -4.61 21.91
C ASP A 57 -0.93 -3.68 21.33
N THR A 58 -1.73 -4.19 20.41
CA THR A 58 -2.77 -3.42 19.72
C THR A 58 -3.92 -3.03 20.63
N ASP A 59 -4.11 -3.71 21.76
CA ASP A 59 -5.18 -3.41 22.72
C ASP A 59 -4.89 -2.15 23.53
N LYS A 60 -3.60 -1.77 23.62
CA LYS A 60 -3.13 -0.54 24.30
C LYS A 60 -2.99 0.66 23.38
N LEU A 61 -3.27 0.51 22.09
CA LEU A 61 -3.19 1.61 21.15
C LEU A 61 -4.51 2.37 21.05
N ASN A 62 -4.40 3.69 20.95
CA ASN A 62 -5.50 4.50 20.45
C ASN A 62 -5.57 4.32 18.93
N TRP A 63 -6.69 3.82 18.44
CA TRP A 63 -6.89 3.60 17.02
C TRP A 63 -8.22 4.18 16.53
N VAL A 64 -8.26 4.51 15.27
CA VAL A 64 -9.49 4.91 14.58
C VAL A 64 -9.82 3.91 13.48
N ARG A 65 -11.11 3.68 13.26
CA ARG A 65 -11.59 2.84 12.18
C ARG A 65 -12.28 3.70 11.13
N ILE A 66 -11.82 3.59 9.90
CA ILE A 66 -12.47 4.19 8.74
C ILE A 66 -13.11 3.06 7.94
N LYS A 67 -14.44 3.06 7.87
CA LYS A 67 -15.17 2.03 7.12
C LYS A 67 -15.15 2.40 5.64
N LEU A 68 -14.61 1.52 4.80
CA LEU A 68 -14.72 1.63 3.36
C LEU A 68 -16.10 1.12 2.90
N SER A 69 -16.65 1.73 1.85
CA SER A 69 -17.94 1.32 1.32
C SER A 69 -17.88 -0.11 0.78
N GLU A 70 -18.82 -0.94 1.18
CA GLU A 70 -18.95 -2.33 0.69
C GLU A 70 -19.23 -2.40 -0.82
N LYS A 71 -19.84 -1.35 -1.38
CA LYS A 71 -20.08 -1.22 -2.83
C LYS A 71 -18.80 -1.23 -3.66
N LEU A 72 -17.66 -0.85 -3.06
CA LEU A 72 -16.36 -0.83 -3.72
C LEU A 72 -15.74 -2.23 -3.87
N LYS A 73 -16.29 -3.25 -3.18
CA LYS A 73 -15.84 -4.65 -3.25
C LYS A 73 -14.33 -4.81 -3.07
N ILE A 74 -13.76 -4.07 -2.10
CA ILE A 74 -12.34 -4.12 -1.82
C ILE A 74 -11.98 -5.48 -1.23
N SER A 75 -11.07 -6.18 -1.89
CA SER A 75 -10.57 -7.49 -1.46
C SER A 75 -9.25 -7.40 -0.69
N ARG A 76 -8.47 -6.33 -0.93
CA ARG A 76 -7.14 -6.15 -0.33
C ARG A 76 -6.75 -4.69 -0.33
N ILE A 77 -6.07 -4.24 0.73
CA ILE A 77 -5.24 -3.02 0.74
C ILE A 77 -3.83 -3.45 0.38
N SER A 78 -3.25 -2.86 -0.66
CA SER A 78 -1.94 -3.22 -1.21
C SER A 78 -0.84 -2.25 -0.83
N GLY A 79 -1.16 -1.09 -0.27
CA GLY A 79 -0.19 -0.12 0.21
C GLY A 79 -0.84 1.02 0.96
N ILE A 80 -0.07 1.66 1.84
CA ILE A 80 -0.44 2.86 2.58
C ILE A 80 0.74 3.83 2.53
N GLY A 81 0.45 5.12 2.39
CA GLY A 81 1.45 6.19 2.42
C GLY A 81 0.87 7.49 2.96
N PHE A 82 1.75 8.39 3.40
CA PHE A 82 1.39 9.72 3.87
C PHE A 82 2.05 10.77 2.99
N PHE A 83 1.28 11.75 2.58
CA PHE A 83 1.78 12.87 1.79
C PHE A 83 0.84 14.09 1.89
N GLY A 84 1.41 15.29 2.04
CA GLY A 84 0.65 16.54 2.00
C GLY A 84 -0.49 16.61 3.02
N GLY A 85 -0.29 16.11 4.24
CA GLY A 85 -1.31 16.09 5.29
C GLY A 85 -2.46 15.10 5.01
N ARG A 86 -2.23 14.08 4.19
CA ARG A 86 -3.23 13.05 3.85
C ARG A 86 -2.64 11.66 3.95
N MET A 87 -3.43 10.71 4.42
CA MET A 87 -3.16 9.29 4.23
C MET A 87 -3.73 8.86 2.88
N LEU A 88 -2.91 8.20 2.09
CA LEU A 88 -3.31 7.53 0.86
C LEU A 88 -3.25 6.02 1.07
N ALA A 89 -4.25 5.30 0.58
CA ALA A 89 -4.24 3.84 0.60
C ALA A 89 -4.62 3.29 -0.77
N ALA A 90 -3.86 2.33 -1.26
CA ALA A 90 -4.19 1.62 -2.50
C ALA A 90 -4.97 0.35 -2.17
N GLY A 91 -6.10 0.16 -2.83
CA GLY A 91 -6.96 -1.00 -2.68
C GLY A 91 -7.16 -1.74 -4.00
N GLN A 92 -7.24 -3.07 -3.89
CA GLN A 92 -7.64 -3.94 -5.01
C GLN A 92 -9.12 -4.28 -4.87
N SER A 93 -9.86 -4.06 -5.95
CA SER A 93 -11.30 -4.30 -6.02
C SER A 93 -11.62 -5.47 -6.95
N ASN A 94 -12.76 -6.13 -6.72
CA ASN A 94 -13.34 -7.09 -7.65
C ASN A 94 -14.35 -6.45 -8.63
N ASP A 95 -14.34 -5.14 -8.72
CA ASP A 95 -15.13 -4.31 -9.62
C ASP A 95 -14.46 -4.15 -11.00
N ALA A 96 -15.12 -3.43 -11.92
CA ALA A 96 -14.62 -3.13 -13.27
C ALA A 96 -13.26 -2.40 -13.23
N PHE A 97 -13.09 -1.45 -12.31
CA PHE A 97 -11.80 -0.82 -12.02
C PHE A 97 -11.16 -1.48 -10.80
N ARG A 98 -10.15 -2.31 -11.04
CA ARG A 98 -9.53 -3.12 -10.00
C ARG A 98 -8.65 -2.33 -9.04
N SER A 99 -8.16 -1.17 -9.42
CA SER A 99 -7.33 -0.31 -8.58
C SER A 99 -8.11 0.89 -8.09
N LYS A 100 -8.22 1.02 -6.78
CA LYS A 100 -8.84 2.14 -6.07
C LYS A 100 -7.80 2.81 -5.20
N ILE A 101 -7.79 4.12 -5.19
CA ILE A 101 -6.99 4.90 -4.25
C ILE A 101 -7.93 5.64 -3.31
N PHE A 102 -7.67 5.52 -2.03
CA PHE A 102 -8.36 6.22 -0.96
C PHE A 102 -7.52 7.38 -0.49
N SER A 103 -8.13 8.52 -0.26
CA SER A 103 -7.47 9.70 0.27
C SER A 103 -8.22 10.22 1.50
N ILE A 104 -7.55 10.26 2.63
CA ILE A 104 -8.11 10.62 3.92
C ILE A 104 -7.31 11.78 4.49
N PRO A 105 -7.92 12.97 4.71
CA PRO A 105 -7.20 14.11 5.26
C PRO A 105 -6.85 13.89 6.74
N ALA A 106 -5.69 14.36 7.16
CA ALA A 106 -5.32 14.46 8.57
C ALA A 106 -5.92 15.74 9.21
N PRO A 107 -6.23 15.74 10.52
CA PRO A 107 -6.10 14.62 11.45
C PRO A 107 -7.16 13.54 11.20
N ILE A 108 -6.73 12.27 11.28
CA ILE A 108 -7.63 11.13 11.06
C ILE A 108 -8.38 10.84 12.35
N THR A 109 -9.71 10.87 12.28
CA THR A 109 -10.61 10.65 13.42
C THR A 109 -11.67 9.60 13.08
N HIS A 110 -12.47 9.17 14.04
CA HIS A 110 -13.57 8.22 13.83
C HIS A 110 -14.63 8.72 12.82
N GLY A 111 -14.75 10.04 12.63
CA GLY A 111 -15.66 10.65 11.65
C GLY A 111 -15.03 10.89 10.27
N SER A 112 -13.77 10.56 10.09
CA SER A 112 -13.07 10.78 8.82
C SER A 112 -13.67 9.92 7.70
N THR A 113 -13.82 10.50 6.52
CA THR A 113 -14.27 9.82 5.30
C THR A 113 -13.13 9.76 4.29
N ALA A 114 -13.13 8.71 3.47
CA ALA A 114 -12.17 8.56 2.40
C ALA A 114 -12.78 9.06 1.09
N ALA A 115 -12.14 10.00 0.42
CA ALA A 115 -12.36 10.20 -1.01
C ALA A 115 -11.79 9.00 -1.78
N VAL A 116 -12.49 8.54 -2.81
CA VAL A 116 -12.14 7.33 -3.55
C VAL A 116 -12.07 7.63 -5.03
N PHE A 117 -10.98 7.26 -5.66
CA PHE A 117 -10.85 7.36 -7.11
C PHE A 117 -10.33 6.05 -7.70
N SER A 118 -10.70 5.80 -8.95
CA SER A 118 -10.30 4.63 -9.71
C SER A 118 -9.14 5.00 -10.62
N THR A 119 -8.20 4.08 -10.80
CA THR A 119 -7.06 4.30 -11.68
C THR A 119 -7.12 3.40 -12.91
N ASP A 120 -6.66 3.95 -14.02
CA ASP A 120 -6.57 3.32 -15.31
C ASP A 120 -5.14 3.48 -15.85
N THR A 121 -4.57 2.42 -16.42
CA THR A 121 -3.20 2.44 -16.93
C THR A 121 -3.16 2.06 -18.39
N TYR A 122 -2.33 2.74 -19.18
CA TYR A 122 -2.11 2.35 -20.57
C TYR A 122 -1.08 1.23 -20.63
N HIS A 123 -1.48 0.07 -21.13
CA HIS A 123 -0.62 -1.09 -21.32
C HIS A 123 -0.11 -1.12 -22.76
N VAL A 124 1.16 -0.80 -22.96
CA VAL A 124 1.78 -0.66 -24.28
C VAL A 124 1.70 -1.96 -25.08
N ALA A 125 2.01 -3.10 -24.45
CA ALA A 125 1.97 -4.40 -25.11
C ALA A 125 0.58 -4.79 -25.66
N HIS A 126 -0.51 -4.28 -25.03
CA HIS A 126 -1.88 -4.50 -25.49
C HIS A 126 -2.43 -3.32 -26.33
N GLY A 127 -1.73 -2.21 -26.39
CA GLY A 127 -2.14 -1.02 -27.12
C GLY A 127 -3.43 -0.37 -26.61
N ARG A 128 -3.76 -0.55 -25.32
CA ARG A 128 -5.03 -0.09 -24.75
C ARG A 128 -4.94 0.28 -23.25
N TRP A 129 -5.96 0.99 -22.82
CA TRP A 129 -6.17 1.28 -21.39
C TRP A 129 -6.67 0.03 -20.67
N GLU A 130 -6.10 -0.23 -19.49
CA GLU A 130 -6.39 -1.39 -18.66
C GLU A 130 -7.02 -0.97 -17.34
N THR A 131 -8.32 -1.21 -17.17
CA THR A 131 -9.04 -0.98 -15.91
C THR A 131 -8.87 -2.13 -14.91
N LYS A 132 -8.45 -3.30 -15.40
CA LYS A 132 -8.37 -4.54 -14.63
C LYS A 132 -6.98 -4.82 -14.05
N ALA A 133 -6.01 -3.92 -14.23
CA ALA A 133 -4.68 -4.06 -13.66
C ALA A 133 -4.70 -3.72 -12.16
N PRO A 134 -4.44 -4.70 -11.25
CA PRO A 134 -4.45 -4.40 -9.82
C PRO A 134 -3.15 -3.74 -9.39
N ILE A 135 -3.26 -2.62 -8.66
CA ILE A 135 -2.12 -1.94 -8.06
C ILE A 135 -1.50 -2.83 -6.98
N GLN A 136 -0.18 -3.03 -7.05
CA GLN A 136 0.57 -3.89 -6.13
C GLN A 136 1.23 -3.08 -5.01
N SER A 137 1.85 -1.96 -5.35
CA SER A 137 2.52 -1.05 -4.43
C SER A 137 2.49 0.35 -5.01
N PHE A 138 2.72 1.37 -4.19
CA PHE A 138 2.93 2.74 -4.64
C PHE A 138 3.89 3.50 -3.73
N ILE A 139 4.46 4.54 -4.29
CA ILE A 139 5.24 5.56 -3.57
C ILE A 139 4.70 6.94 -3.89
N MET A 140 5.03 7.89 -3.03
CA MET A 140 4.83 9.31 -3.30
C MET A 140 6.14 9.93 -3.74
N THR A 141 6.10 10.75 -4.79
CA THR A 141 7.26 11.47 -5.29
C THR A 141 6.88 12.89 -5.70
N GLN A 142 7.88 13.70 -5.97
CA GLN A 142 7.70 15.06 -6.46
C GLN A 142 8.64 15.30 -7.65
N GLU A 143 8.09 15.76 -8.76
CA GLU A 143 8.83 16.10 -9.96
C GLU A 143 8.58 17.59 -10.31
N ALA A 144 9.62 18.38 -10.37
CA ALA A 144 9.54 19.83 -10.66
C ALA A 144 8.44 20.55 -9.83
N GLY A 145 8.35 20.24 -8.54
CA GLY A 145 7.35 20.81 -7.63
C GLY A 145 5.95 20.17 -7.69
N THR A 146 5.69 19.31 -8.66
CA THR A 146 4.39 18.61 -8.78
C THR A 146 4.44 17.28 -8.05
N PRO A 147 3.52 17.04 -7.08
CA PRO A 147 3.45 15.77 -6.38
C PRO A 147 2.71 14.70 -7.20
N TYR A 148 3.24 13.49 -7.18
CA TYR A 148 2.68 12.32 -7.86
C TYR A 148 2.54 11.12 -6.93
N LEU A 149 1.47 10.37 -7.11
CA LEU A 149 1.41 8.97 -6.73
C LEU A 149 1.99 8.15 -7.90
N VAL A 150 3.02 7.35 -7.63
CA VAL A 150 3.61 6.42 -8.60
C VAL A 150 3.26 5.01 -8.17
N GLY A 151 2.45 4.34 -8.97
CA GLY A 151 1.97 2.99 -8.68
C GLY A 151 2.57 1.95 -9.61
N SER A 152 2.86 0.78 -9.07
CA SER A 152 3.22 -0.40 -9.83
C SER A 152 2.02 -1.35 -9.94
N PHE A 153 1.78 -1.88 -11.12
CA PHE A 153 0.60 -2.69 -11.44
C PHE A 153 1.01 -4.09 -11.88
N ALA A 154 0.20 -5.09 -11.59
CA ALA A 154 0.47 -6.45 -12.04
C ALA A 154 0.34 -6.54 -13.56
N CYS A 155 1.34 -7.13 -14.22
CA CYS A 155 1.39 -7.36 -15.68
C CYS A 155 1.31 -6.09 -16.54
N THR A 156 1.56 -4.93 -15.97
CA THR A 156 1.42 -3.62 -16.63
C THR A 156 2.50 -2.65 -16.16
N PRO A 157 2.45 -1.38 -16.60
CA PRO A 157 3.51 -0.42 -16.30
C PRO A 157 3.57 0.00 -14.83
N ILE A 158 4.67 0.68 -14.51
CA ILE A 158 4.70 1.69 -13.48
C ILE A 158 4.05 2.94 -14.07
N ALA A 159 3.04 3.46 -13.40
CA ALA A 159 2.32 4.64 -13.87
C ALA A 159 2.25 5.72 -12.78
N LYS A 160 2.31 6.99 -13.19
CA LYS A 160 2.22 8.14 -12.30
C LYS A 160 0.91 8.90 -12.47
N PHE A 161 0.39 9.38 -11.35
CA PHE A 161 -0.86 10.11 -11.26
C PHE A 161 -0.62 11.42 -10.50
N PRO A 162 -0.88 12.60 -11.09
CA PRO A 162 -0.77 13.86 -10.37
C PRO A 162 -1.75 13.88 -9.18
N ILE A 163 -1.27 14.24 -7.99
CA ILE A 163 -2.11 14.26 -6.78
C ILE A 163 -3.29 15.23 -6.93
N ALA A 164 -3.12 16.34 -7.64
CA ALA A 164 -4.19 17.31 -7.88
C ALA A 164 -5.42 16.71 -8.60
N ASN A 165 -5.24 15.62 -9.35
CA ASN A 165 -6.30 14.94 -10.09
C ASN A 165 -7.08 13.92 -9.23
N LEU A 166 -6.63 13.67 -8.00
CA LEU A 166 -7.18 12.66 -7.12
C LEU A 166 -8.43 13.18 -6.38
N GLN A 167 -9.53 13.35 -7.11
CA GLN A 167 -10.81 13.82 -6.59
C GLN A 167 -11.80 12.67 -6.40
N ASP A 168 -12.70 12.81 -5.44
CA ASP A 168 -13.68 11.77 -5.13
C ASP A 168 -14.55 11.43 -6.34
N GLY A 169 -14.75 10.13 -6.57
CA GLY A 169 -15.49 9.58 -7.71
C GLY A 169 -14.74 9.63 -9.05
N ALA A 170 -13.55 10.22 -9.12
CA ALA A 170 -12.82 10.35 -10.39
C ALA A 170 -12.30 9.00 -10.92
N GLN A 171 -12.24 8.90 -12.23
CA GLN A 171 -11.52 7.86 -12.97
C GLN A 171 -10.30 8.49 -13.61
N ILE A 172 -9.11 8.12 -13.15
CA ILE A 172 -7.88 8.83 -13.49
C ILE A 172 -7.00 7.94 -14.35
N LYS A 173 -6.61 8.46 -15.51
CA LYS A 173 -5.64 7.84 -16.41
C LYS A 173 -4.23 8.21 -15.98
N GLY A 174 -3.42 7.20 -15.72
CA GLY A 174 -2.02 7.38 -15.35
C GLY A 174 -1.12 7.56 -16.56
N THR A 175 -0.03 8.29 -16.39
CA THR A 175 1.05 8.34 -17.38
C THR A 175 1.98 7.15 -17.14
N SER A 176 2.13 6.27 -18.12
CA SER A 176 3.09 5.15 -18.06
C SER A 176 4.52 5.67 -18.01
N VAL A 177 5.29 5.20 -17.03
CA VAL A 177 6.69 5.58 -16.82
C VAL A 177 7.63 4.48 -17.31
N LEU A 178 7.28 3.23 -17.00
CA LEU A 178 8.09 2.05 -17.32
C LEU A 178 7.19 0.84 -17.50
N GLU A 179 7.44 0.03 -18.52
CA GLU A 179 6.85 -1.28 -18.69
C GLU A 179 7.73 -2.34 -18.05
N LEU A 180 7.14 -3.15 -17.17
CA LEU A 180 7.85 -4.23 -16.48
C LEU A 180 7.86 -5.54 -17.27
N GLY A 181 7.08 -5.61 -18.34
CA GLY A 181 6.89 -6.80 -19.15
C GLY A 181 5.79 -7.73 -18.65
N SER A 182 5.30 -8.57 -19.58
CA SER A 182 4.22 -9.52 -19.32
C SER A 182 4.60 -10.54 -18.24
N GLY A 183 3.66 -10.85 -17.36
CA GLY A 183 3.84 -11.83 -16.29
C GLY A 183 4.62 -11.32 -15.06
N ASN A 184 5.23 -10.15 -15.12
CA ASN A 184 5.91 -9.57 -13.98
C ASN A 184 4.90 -9.05 -12.93
N ARG A 185 5.23 -9.28 -11.67
CA ARG A 185 4.45 -8.84 -10.53
C ARG A 185 5.36 -8.11 -9.55
N PRO A 186 5.26 -6.78 -9.47
CA PRO A 186 6.01 -6.00 -8.50
C PRO A 186 5.68 -6.44 -7.07
N LEU A 187 6.69 -6.51 -6.22
CA LEU A 187 6.53 -6.86 -4.81
C LEU A 187 6.35 -5.61 -3.95
N ASP A 188 7.26 -4.64 -4.10
CA ASP A 188 7.25 -3.36 -3.40
C ASP A 188 8.05 -2.31 -4.17
N MET A 189 7.97 -1.05 -3.71
CA MET A 189 8.68 0.11 -4.26
C MET A 189 9.23 0.97 -3.13
N PHE A 190 10.39 1.56 -3.34
CA PHE A 190 10.98 2.55 -2.45
C PHE A 190 11.79 3.59 -3.24
N THR A 191 12.02 4.74 -2.66
CA THR A 191 12.91 5.78 -3.19
C THR A 191 14.24 5.75 -2.46
N TYR A 192 15.30 6.08 -3.18
CA TYR A 192 16.64 6.31 -2.60
C TYR A 192 17.30 7.50 -3.29
N SER A 193 18.20 8.15 -2.59
CA SER A 193 19.11 9.17 -3.15
C SER A 193 20.44 8.51 -3.44
N SER A 194 20.95 8.72 -4.65
CA SER A 194 22.30 8.28 -5.07
C SER A 194 23.26 9.46 -5.03
#